data_8ca4774487477eb16bea95ece17ca412
#
_entry.id   8ca4774487477eb16bea95ece17ca412
#
_cell.length_a   1.000
_cell.length_b   1.000
_cell.length_c   1.000
_cell.angle_alpha   90.00
_cell.angle_beta   90.00
_cell.angle_gamma   90.00
#
_symmetry.space_group_name_H-M   'P 1'
#
loop_
_entity.id
_entity.type
_entity.pdbx_description
1 polymer ?
#
loop_
_entity_poly.entity_id
_entity_poly.type
_entity_poly.pdbx_seq_one_letter_code
_entity_poly.pdbx_strand_id
1 'polypeptide(L)'
;MIKPSLAFAAIALGATPATTLSAQEAQNDARTYLDRIAAIDDAGPELNAVIAVNRNAPDEARVAEAAGLPLAGRTVLVKDNIETRELPTTAGSLALAGNNTGRDAPLIASLRAAGGVVLGKANLSEWANIRSNNSTSGWSAVGGLTRNPHATDRNSCGSSAGSGAAVAAHLAWAAIGTETDGSITCPASINGVVGFKPTVGLISRPHVV
;
A
#
# COMPACT_ATOMS: atom_id res chain seq x y z
N MET A 1 18.27 74.98 -2.16
CA MET A 1 17.68 73.80 -2.82
C MET A 1 18.27 72.52 -2.24
N ILE A 2 17.55 71.88 -1.31
CA ILE A 2 17.99 70.68 -0.61
C ILE A 2 17.22 69.53 -1.22
N LYS A 3 17.90 68.53 -1.83
CA LYS A 3 17.29 67.32 -2.37
C LYS A 3 17.13 66.28 -1.23
N PRO A 4 15.97 65.69 -1.02
CA PRO A 4 15.85 64.59 -0.08
C PRO A 4 16.30 63.27 -0.74
N SER A 5 17.21 62.60 -0.03
CA SER A 5 17.68 61.24 -0.35
C SER A 5 16.66 60.21 0.15
N LEU A 6 16.01 59.44 -0.72
CA LEU A 6 15.17 58.32 -0.34
C LEU A 6 16.06 57.10 -0.11
N ALA A 7 16.14 56.66 1.13
CA ALA A 7 16.71 55.35 1.45
C ALA A 7 15.68 54.25 1.27
N PHE A 8 15.92 53.35 0.32
CA PHE A 8 15.15 52.08 0.20
C PHE A 8 15.67 51.08 1.22
N ALA A 9 14.83 50.74 2.20
CA ALA A 9 15.06 49.60 3.05
C ALA A 9 14.61 48.33 2.32
N ALA A 10 15.54 47.44 1.94
CA ALA A 10 15.26 46.13 1.43
C ALA A 10 14.90 45.21 2.61
N ILE A 11 13.63 44.79 2.71
CA ILE A 11 13.22 43.73 3.62
C ILE A 11 13.59 42.41 2.92
N ALA A 12 14.66 41.76 3.42
CA ALA A 12 14.96 40.38 3.06
C ALA A 12 13.93 39.48 3.76
N LEU A 13 12.90 39.04 3.04
CA LEU A 13 12.11 37.89 3.48
C LEU A 13 13.02 36.66 3.42
N GLY A 14 13.40 36.14 4.58
CA GLY A 14 14.04 34.84 4.70
C GLY A 14 13.06 33.78 4.20
N ALA A 15 13.33 33.22 3.03
CA ALA A 15 12.66 32.02 2.56
C ALA A 15 13.10 30.86 3.46
N THR A 16 12.29 30.53 4.47
CA THR A 16 12.41 29.25 5.15
C THR A 16 12.11 28.14 4.12
N PRO A 17 12.98 27.13 4.00
CA PRO A 17 12.73 26.08 3.03
C PRO A 17 11.47 25.30 3.45
N ALA A 18 10.40 25.40 2.66
CA ALA A 18 9.15 24.68 2.83
C ALA A 18 9.31 23.14 2.67
N THR A 19 10.52 22.69 2.34
CA THR A 19 10.84 21.30 2.02
C THR A 19 11.07 20.39 3.24
N THR A 20 11.30 20.94 4.44
CA THR A 20 11.62 20.12 5.62
C THR A 20 10.40 19.65 6.42
N LEU A 21 9.26 20.33 6.29
CA LEU A 21 8.02 19.93 6.96
C LEU A 21 7.31 18.79 6.23
N SER A 22 7.36 18.76 4.90
CA SER A 22 6.70 17.73 4.09
C SER A 22 7.34 16.34 4.23
N ALA A 23 8.68 16.25 4.23
CA ALA A 23 9.38 14.96 4.37
C ALA A 23 9.12 14.25 5.73
N GLN A 24 8.66 14.98 6.74
CA GLN A 24 8.24 14.45 8.03
C GLN A 24 6.80 13.93 8.01
N GLU A 25 5.97 14.45 7.12
CA GLU A 25 4.56 14.07 6.99
C GLU A 25 4.42 12.64 6.46
N ALA A 26 5.07 12.31 5.34
CA ALA A 26 5.01 10.95 4.79
C ALA A 26 5.59 9.90 5.74
N GLN A 27 6.66 10.26 6.49
CA GLN A 27 7.21 9.39 7.52
C GLN A 27 6.22 9.13 8.66
N ASN A 28 5.52 10.17 9.13
CA ASN A 28 4.55 10.06 10.20
C ASN A 28 3.31 9.28 9.74
N ASP A 29 2.85 9.49 8.50
CA ASP A 29 1.77 8.72 7.91
C ASP A 29 2.12 7.23 7.86
N ALA A 30 3.32 6.88 7.39
CA ALA A 30 3.77 5.50 7.35
C ALA A 30 3.82 4.85 8.74
N ARG A 31 4.28 5.56 9.76
CA ARG A 31 4.25 5.08 11.16
C ARG A 31 2.82 4.87 11.65
N THR A 32 1.95 5.85 11.40
CA THR A 32 0.54 5.77 11.79
C THR A 32 -0.14 4.54 11.18
N TYR A 33 0.13 4.23 9.90
CA TYR A 33 -0.39 3.03 9.28
C TYR A 33 0.15 1.75 9.91
N LEU A 34 1.45 1.66 10.21
CA LEU A 34 2.03 0.51 10.90
C LEU A 34 1.44 0.31 12.30
N ASP A 35 1.25 1.39 13.06
CA ASP A 35 0.63 1.34 14.39
C ASP A 35 -0.83 0.89 14.31
N ARG A 36 -1.58 1.34 13.28
CA ARG A 36 -2.94 0.88 13.05
C ARG A 36 -3.01 -0.59 12.64
N ILE A 37 -2.08 -1.06 11.80
CA ILE A 37 -1.99 -2.49 11.45
C ILE A 37 -1.82 -3.30 12.75
N ALA A 38 -0.87 -2.96 13.59
CA ALA A 38 -0.65 -3.65 14.85
C ALA A 38 -1.87 -3.62 15.78
N ALA A 39 -2.65 -2.52 15.78
CA ALA A 39 -3.77 -2.34 16.71
C ALA A 39 -5.08 -3.00 16.28
N ILE A 40 -5.37 -3.06 14.98
CA ILE A 40 -6.70 -3.50 14.50
C ILE A 40 -6.65 -4.63 13.45
N ASP A 41 -5.47 -4.92 12.88
CA ASP A 41 -5.29 -6.00 11.92
C ASP A 41 -4.67 -7.24 12.58
N ASP A 42 -3.57 -7.05 13.33
CA ASP A 42 -2.88 -8.12 14.07
C ASP A 42 -3.52 -8.39 15.45
N ALA A 43 -4.28 -7.43 15.98
CA ALA A 43 -4.94 -7.49 17.27
C ALA A 43 -6.33 -6.84 17.22
N GLY A 44 -7.04 -6.77 18.33
CA GLY A 44 -8.38 -6.17 18.42
C GLY A 44 -9.38 -6.89 17.51
N PRO A 45 -9.90 -6.22 16.45
CA PRO A 45 -10.83 -6.84 15.49
C PRO A 45 -10.22 -7.98 14.68
N GLU A 46 -8.89 -8.07 14.57
CA GLU A 46 -8.15 -9.08 13.82
C GLU A 46 -8.66 -9.17 12.37
N LEU A 47 -8.47 -8.08 11.62
CA LEU A 47 -8.98 -7.99 10.24
C LEU A 47 -8.27 -8.95 9.29
N ASN A 48 -7.02 -9.34 9.60
CA ASN A 48 -6.19 -10.23 8.78
C ASN A 48 -6.05 -9.73 7.33
N ALA A 49 -5.97 -8.44 7.13
CA ALA A 49 -5.84 -7.81 5.82
C ALA A 49 -4.37 -7.70 5.37
N VAL A 50 -3.42 -7.70 6.31
CA VAL A 50 -1.98 -7.58 6.07
C VAL A 50 -1.27 -8.83 6.59
N ILE A 51 -0.34 -9.38 5.83
CA ILE A 51 0.39 -10.60 6.22
C ILE A 51 1.88 -10.37 6.46
N ALA A 52 2.41 -9.25 6.01
CA ALA A 52 3.79 -8.84 6.28
C ALA A 52 3.93 -7.33 6.14
N VAL A 53 4.75 -6.71 6.98
CA VAL A 53 5.01 -5.27 6.97
C VAL A 53 6.46 -4.94 6.66
N ASN A 54 6.69 -3.87 5.91
CA ASN A 54 8.00 -3.27 5.71
C ASN A 54 8.29 -2.27 6.84
N ARG A 55 9.08 -2.68 7.82
CA ARG A 55 9.44 -1.83 8.97
C ARG A 55 10.30 -0.62 8.58
N ASN A 56 10.91 -0.62 7.39
CA ASN A 56 11.71 0.50 6.87
C ASN A 56 10.84 1.51 6.09
N ALA A 57 9.55 1.23 5.86
CA ALA A 57 8.65 2.10 5.11
C ALA A 57 8.64 3.57 5.59
N PRO A 58 8.70 3.89 6.91
CA PRO A 58 8.77 5.28 7.35
C PRO A 58 10.00 6.03 6.85
N ASP A 59 11.17 5.39 6.87
CA ASP A 59 12.40 6.03 6.38
C ASP A 59 12.44 6.12 4.86
N GLU A 60 11.93 5.10 4.16
CA GLU A 60 11.76 5.12 2.71
C GLU A 60 10.78 6.24 2.29
N ALA A 61 9.68 6.43 3.02
CA ALA A 61 8.70 7.48 2.77
C ALA A 61 9.31 8.87 2.89
N ARG A 62 10.06 9.12 3.96
CA ARG A 62 10.79 10.37 4.16
C ARG A 62 11.75 10.68 3.01
N VAL A 63 12.51 9.68 2.55
CA VAL A 63 13.46 9.84 1.44
C VAL A 63 12.73 10.11 0.12
N ALA A 64 11.66 9.36 -0.17
CA ALA A 64 10.88 9.50 -1.39
C ALA A 64 10.15 10.86 -1.45
N GLU A 65 9.62 11.35 -0.33
CA GLU A 65 9.00 12.65 -0.24
C GLU A 65 10.03 13.77 -0.49
N ALA A 66 11.20 13.69 0.15
CA ALA A 66 12.28 14.65 -0.04
C ALA A 66 12.79 14.71 -1.49
N ALA A 67 12.64 13.64 -2.25
CA ALA A 67 13.00 13.59 -3.67
C ALA A 67 12.00 14.35 -4.58
N GLY A 68 10.86 14.81 -4.06
CA GLY A 68 9.87 15.59 -4.81
C GLY A 68 9.19 14.82 -5.95
N LEU A 69 9.13 13.48 -5.86
CA LEU A 69 8.51 12.63 -6.88
C LEU A 69 6.97 12.64 -6.76
N PRO A 70 6.22 12.27 -7.83
CA PRO A 70 4.76 12.43 -7.87
C PRO A 70 3.98 11.80 -6.73
N LEU A 71 4.44 10.65 -6.19
CA LEU A 71 3.78 9.97 -5.06
C LEU A 71 4.30 10.41 -3.69
N ALA A 72 5.34 11.23 -3.63
CA ALA A 72 5.81 11.92 -2.43
C ALA A 72 5.83 11.04 -1.15
N GLY A 73 6.34 9.82 -1.24
CA GLY A 73 6.43 8.90 -0.11
C GLY A 73 5.12 8.21 0.29
N ARG A 74 4.04 8.34 -0.48
CA ARG A 74 2.77 7.66 -0.19
C ARG A 74 2.94 6.15 -0.12
N THR A 75 2.39 5.56 0.94
CA THR A 75 2.54 4.13 1.21
C THR A 75 1.44 3.30 0.57
N VAL A 76 1.84 2.14 0.04
CA VAL A 76 0.95 1.22 -0.66
C VAL A 76 1.12 -0.19 -0.12
N LEU A 77 0.02 -0.87 0.18
CA LEU A 77 0.00 -2.31 0.41
C LEU A 77 -0.08 -3.05 -0.92
N VAL A 78 0.65 -4.16 -1.04
CA VAL A 78 0.76 -4.93 -2.27
C VAL A 78 0.22 -6.33 -2.06
N LYS A 79 -0.77 -6.73 -2.85
CA LYS A 79 -1.33 -8.09 -2.79
C LYS A 79 -0.21 -9.14 -2.88
N ASP A 80 -0.29 -10.15 -2.04
CA ASP A 80 0.82 -11.09 -1.83
C ASP A 80 1.03 -12.11 -2.96
N ASN A 81 0.46 -11.89 -4.10
CA ASN A 81 0.86 -12.59 -5.33
C ASN A 81 1.71 -11.72 -6.28
N ILE A 82 2.10 -10.51 -5.88
CA ILE A 82 2.96 -9.61 -6.64
C ILE A 82 4.33 -9.54 -5.96
N GLU A 83 5.40 -9.79 -6.70
CA GLU A 83 6.75 -9.77 -6.15
C GLU A 83 7.18 -8.37 -5.68
N THR A 84 7.74 -8.32 -4.47
CA THR A 84 8.42 -7.17 -3.88
C THR A 84 9.78 -7.62 -3.36
N ARG A 85 10.80 -6.77 -3.50
CA ARG A 85 12.20 -7.16 -3.21
C ARG A 85 12.50 -7.41 -1.74
N GLU A 86 11.75 -6.77 -0.82
CA GLU A 86 12.03 -6.81 0.62
C GLU A 86 11.20 -7.82 1.39
N LEU A 87 10.13 -8.36 0.80
CA LEU A 87 9.20 -9.25 1.48
C LEU A 87 8.90 -10.48 0.63
N PRO A 88 8.67 -11.65 1.26
CA PRO A 88 8.25 -12.85 0.55
C PRO A 88 6.98 -12.63 -0.27
N THR A 89 6.83 -13.37 -1.35
CA THR A 89 5.62 -13.45 -2.16
C THR A 89 5.08 -14.86 -2.10
N THR A 90 4.04 -15.05 -1.28
CA THR A 90 3.59 -16.40 -0.90
C THR A 90 2.35 -16.87 -1.67
N ALA A 91 1.66 -15.98 -2.39
CA ALA A 91 0.33 -16.24 -2.94
C ALA A 91 -0.66 -16.78 -1.86
N GLY A 92 -0.41 -16.47 -0.58
CA GLY A 92 -1.15 -16.97 0.59
C GLY A 92 -0.84 -18.40 0.99
N SER A 93 0.10 -19.07 0.33
CA SER A 93 0.40 -20.49 0.54
C SER A 93 1.63 -20.70 1.40
N LEU A 94 1.53 -21.58 2.39
CA LEU A 94 2.67 -22.02 3.22
C LEU A 94 3.79 -22.65 2.39
N ALA A 95 3.48 -23.24 1.24
CA ALA A 95 4.49 -23.79 0.34
C ALA A 95 5.46 -22.72 -0.20
N LEU A 96 5.04 -21.45 -0.24
CA LEU A 96 5.83 -20.31 -0.69
C LEU A 96 6.21 -19.36 0.46
N ALA A 97 6.06 -19.76 1.72
CA ALA A 97 6.32 -18.89 2.87
C ALA A 97 7.75 -18.30 2.88
N GLY A 98 8.72 -19.02 2.33
CA GLY A 98 10.12 -18.58 2.19
C GLY A 98 10.47 -18.02 0.81
N ASN A 99 9.50 -17.78 -0.07
CA ASN A 99 9.75 -17.32 -1.44
C ASN A 99 10.12 -15.82 -1.48
N ASN A 100 11.33 -15.51 -1.06
CA ASN A 100 11.91 -14.17 -1.16
C ASN A 100 12.77 -14.09 -2.43
N THR A 101 12.22 -13.47 -3.46
CA THR A 101 12.88 -13.37 -4.79
C THR A 101 13.93 -12.26 -4.85
N GLY A 102 13.92 -11.32 -3.91
CA GLY A 102 14.82 -10.16 -3.87
C GLY A 102 14.61 -9.17 -5.02
N ARG A 103 13.50 -9.25 -5.73
CA ARG A 103 13.20 -8.38 -6.88
C ARG A 103 11.78 -7.79 -6.80
N ASP A 104 11.59 -6.67 -7.46
CA ASP A 104 10.28 -6.06 -7.66
C ASP A 104 9.66 -6.54 -8.99
N ALA A 105 8.36 -6.79 -9.00
CA ALA A 105 7.60 -6.84 -10.25
C ALA A 105 7.72 -5.48 -10.97
N PRO A 106 7.70 -5.43 -12.33
CA PRO A 106 7.87 -4.17 -13.06
C PRO A 106 6.89 -3.07 -12.64
N LEU A 107 5.66 -3.43 -12.29
CA LEU A 107 4.68 -2.47 -11.77
C LEU A 107 5.11 -1.87 -10.42
N ILE A 108 5.75 -2.65 -9.55
CA ILE A 108 6.27 -2.18 -8.25
C ILE A 108 7.52 -1.31 -8.46
N ALA A 109 8.39 -1.69 -9.39
CA ALA A 109 9.53 -0.84 -9.77
C ALA A 109 9.06 0.53 -10.29
N SER A 110 8.00 0.56 -11.10
CA SER A 110 7.39 1.81 -11.60
C SER A 110 6.76 2.63 -10.47
N LEU A 111 6.08 1.98 -9.51
CA LEU A 111 5.53 2.64 -8.31
C LEU A 111 6.65 3.35 -7.52
N ARG A 112 7.75 2.65 -7.27
CA ARG A 112 8.90 3.22 -6.54
C ARG A 112 9.58 4.34 -7.32
N ALA A 113 9.72 4.21 -8.64
CA ALA A 113 10.27 5.26 -9.48
C ALA A 113 9.42 6.54 -9.44
N ALA A 114 8.12 6.43 -9.18
CA ALA A 114 7.22 7.54 -8.96
C ALA A 114 7.21 8.07 -7.51
N GLY A 115 8.02 7.51 -6.61
CA GLY A 115 8.11 7.91 -5.19
C GLY A 115 7.12 7.21 -4.26
N GLY A 116 6.45 6.14 -4.72
CA GLY A 116 5.63 5.30 -3.87
C GLY A 116 6.46 4.35 -3.01
N VAL A 117 5.95 3.99 -1.84
CA VAL A 117 6.63 3.12 -0.88
C VAL A 117 5.78 1.88 -0.58
N VAL A 118 6.39 0.72 -0.62
CA VAL A 118 5.73 -0.54 -0.24
C VAL A 118 5.67 -0.60 1.29
N LEU A 119 4.44 -0.53 1.84
CA LEU A 119 4.20 -0.64 3.28
C LEU A 119 4.20 -2.09 3.76
N GLY A 120 3.77 -3.00 2.91
CA GLY A 120 3.67 -4.41 3.25
C GLY A 120 2.95 -5.24 2.20
N LYS A 121 2.68 -6.51 2.56
CA LYS A 121 1.96 -7.47 1.73
C LYS A 121 0.53 -7.62 2.24
N ALA A 122 -0.45 -7.41 1.36
CA ALA A 122 -1.85 -7.57 1.66
C ALA A 122 -2.28 -9.04 1.47
N ASN A 123 -3.10 -9.53 2.40
CA ASN A 123 -3.69 -10.85 2.34
C ASN A 123 -4.57 -11.04 1.08
N LEU A 124 -4.75 -12.28 0.69
CA LEU A 124 -5.52 -12.64 -0.51
C LEU A 124 -6.23 -13.97 -0.29
N SER A 125 -7.19 -14.27 -1.14
CA SER A 125 -7.63 -15.67 -1.27
C SER A 125 -6.45 -16.48 -1.80
N GLU A 126 -6.10 -17.57 -1.12
CA GLU A 126 -4.97 -18.43 -1.48
C GLU A 126 -4.98 -18.79 -2.97
N TRP A 127 -3.83 -18.59 -3.65
CA TRP A 127 -3.69 -18.78 -5.10
C TRP A 127 -4.75 -18.04 -5.93
N ALA A 128 -5.23 -16.89 -5.47
CA ALA A 128 -6.24 -16.06 -6.12
C ALA A 128 -7.54 -16.83 -6.48
N ASN A 129 -7.92 -17.85 -5.68
CA ASN A 129 -9.06 -18.73 -5.88
C ASN A 129 -8.95 -19.70 -7.08
N ILE A 130 -7.83 -19.76 -7.79
CA ILE A 130 -7.75 -20.57 -9.03
C ILE A 130 -7.75 -22.07 -8.80
N ARG A 131 -7.50 -22.53 -7.58
CA ARG A 131 -7.32 -23.95 -7.26
C ARG A 131 -8.61 -24.73 -7.01
N SER A 132 -9.73 -24.05 -6.74
CA SER A 132 -10.98 -24.70 -6.39
C SER A 132 -12.17 -23.78 -6.67
N ASN A 133 -13.23 -24.35 -7.21
CA ASN A 133 -14.53 -23.68 -7.35
C ASN A 133 -15.25 -23.49 -6.00
N ASN A 134 -14.76 -24.13 -4.92
CA ASN A 134 -15.28 -24.05 -3.55
C ASN A 134 -14.31 -23.36 -2.62
N SER A 135 -13.41 -22.51 -3.13
CA SER A 135 -12.50 -21.75 -2.29
C SER A 135 -13.24 -20.69 -1.46
N THR A 136 -12.77 -20.45 -0.26
CA THR A 136 -13.27 -19.36 0.58
C THR A 136 -12.55 -18.07 0.21
N SER A 137 -13.28 -17.11 -0.39
CA SER A 137 -12.71 -15.80 -0.70
C SER A 137 -12.22 -15.09 0.54
N GLY A 138 -11.02 -14.53 0.46
CA GLY A 138 -10.36 -13.82 1.56
C GLY A 138 -9.59 -14.69 2.54
N TRP A 139 -9.60 -16.03 2.37
CA TRP A 139 -8.83 -16.92 3.21
C TRP A 139 -7.50 -17.34 2.56
N SER A 140 -6.45 -17.36 3.37
CA SER A 140 -5.17 -17.97 3.01
C SER A 140 -4.57 -18.73 4.19
N ALA A 141 -3.72 -19.73 3.90
CA ALA A 141 -3.02 -20.46 4.94
C ALA A 141 -1.98 -19.61 5.69
N VAL A 142 -1.47 -18.56 5.04
CA VAL A 142 -0.48 -17.64 5.63
C VAL A 142 -1.15 -16.57 6.50
N GLY A 143 -2.25 -15.97 6.04
CA GLY A 143 -2.85 -14.80 6.67
C GLY A 143 -4.23 -15.05 7.32
N GLY A 144 -4.77 -16.28 7.27
CA GLY A 144 -6.12 -16.55 7.77
C GLY A 144 -7.21 -15.90 6.91
N LEU A 145 -8.39 -15.71 7.49
CA LEU A 145 -9.55 -15.12 6.82
C LEU A 145 -9.58 -13.60 6.99
N THR A 146 -9.48 -12.88 5.90
CA THR A 146 -9.67 -11.40 5.90
C THR A 146 -11.14 -11.07 6.20
N ARG A 147 -11.35 -10.25 7.21
CA ARG A 147 -12.67 -9.77 7.64
C ARG A 147 -13.03 -8.45 6.97
N ASN A 148 -14.32 -8.23 6.79
CA ASN A 148 -14.82 -6.93 6.33
C ASN A 148 -14.72 -5.92 7.50
N PRO A 149 -14.02 -4.76 7.34
CA PRO A 149 -13.83 -3.82 8.45
C PRO A 149 -15.11 -3.12 8.91
N HIS A 150 -16.16 -3.09 8.10
CA HIS A 150 -17.46 -2.53 8.44
C HIS A 150 -18.36 -3.52 9.18
N ALA A 151 -18.09 -4.85 9.00
CA ALA A 151 -18.86 -5.92 9.63
C ALA A 151 -17.97 -7.17 9.74
N THR A 152 -17.29 -7.33 10.86
CA THR A 152 -16.24 -8.33 11.06
C THR A 152 -16.74 -9.79 11.03
N ASP A 153 -18.04 -10.00 11.06
CA ASP A 153 -18.73 -11.29 10.85
C ASP A 153 -19.03 -11.56 9.36
N ARG A 154 -18.63 -10.66 8.45
CA ARG A 154 -18.88 -10.76 7.02
C ARG A 154 -17.58 -10.95 6.24
N ASN A 155 -17.73 -11.59 5.07
CA ASN A 155 -16.64 -11.80 4.12
C ASN A 155 -16.27 -10.49 3.43
N SER A 156 -14.98 -10.27 3.21
CA SER A 156 -14.43 -9.10 2.50
C SER A 156 -14.44 -9.25 0.98
N CYS A 157 -14.95 -10.37 0.44
CA CYS A 157 -14.75 -10.79 -0.94
C CYS A 157 -13.26 -11.00 -1.26
N GLY A 158 -12.92 -11.25 -2.50
CA GLY A 158 -11.54 -11.50 -2.95
C GLY A 158 -11.49 -11.69 -4.48
N SER A 159 -10.33 -12.02 -4.98
CA SER A 159 -9.16 -12.53 -4.25
C SER A 159 -8.25 -11.43 -3.67
N SER A 160 -8.37 -10.15 -4.01
CA SER A 160 -7.61 -9.05 -3.37
C SER A 160 -8.28 -8.60 -2.06
N ALA A 161 -8.59 -9.54 -1.18
CA ALA A 161 -9.36 -9.35 0.04
C ALA A 161 -8.69 -8.33 0.97
N GLY A 162 -7.42 -8.56 1.30
CA GLY A 162 -6.64 -7.66 2.15
C GLY A 162 -6.45 -6.28 1.54
N SER A 163 -6.28 -6.19 0.21
CA SER A 163 -6.15 -4.89 -0.47
C SER A 163 -7.39 -4.03 -0.25
N GLY A 164 -8.59 -4.59 -0.43
CA GLY A 164 -9.85 -3.88 -0.22
C GLY A 164 -10.10 -3.55 1.25
N ALA A 165 -9.98 -4.53 2.14
CA ALA A 165 -10.22 -4.36 3.57
C ALA A 165 -9.23 -3.38 4.22
N ALA A 166 -7.94 -3.44 3.87
CA ALA A 166 -6.93 -2.56 4.42
C ALA A 166 -7.16 -1.09 4.07
N VAL A 167 -7.54 -0.78 2.82
CA VAL A 167 -7.86 0.60 2.42
C VAL A 167 -9.11 1.10 3.15
N ALA A 168 -10.15 0.27 3.25
CA ALA A 168 -11.38 0.61 3.98
C ALA A 168 -11.12 0.85 5.47
N ALA A 169 -10.15 0.13 6.07
CA ALA A 169 -9.75 0.30 7.47
C ALA A 169 -8.68 1.38 7.68
N HIS A 170 -8.30 2.13 6.64
CA HIS A 170 -7.22 3.13 6.70
C HIS A 170 -5.88 2.55 7.20
N LEU A 171 -5.47 1.39 6.69
CA LEU A 171 -4.18 0.76 6.98
C LEU A 171 -3.09 1.14 5.98
N ALA A 172 -3.44 1.82 4.89
CA ALA A 172 -2.54 2.40 3.91
C ALA A 172 -3.24 3.50 3.13
N TRP A 173 -2.47 4.34 2.42
CA TRP A 173 -3.02 5.33 1.50
C TRP A 173 -3.75 4.66 0.31
N ALA A 174 -3.18 3.59 -0.23
CA ALA A 174 -3.77 2.79 -1.30
C ALA A 174 -3.31 1.33 -1.21
N ALA A 175 -3.89 0.46 -2.03
CA ALA A 175 -3.42 -0.90 -2.19
C ALA A 175 -3.46 -1.36 -3.65
N ILE A 176 -2.54 -2.25 -4.01
CA ILE A 176 -2.51 -2.90 -5.31
C ILE A 176 -3.10 -4.30 -5.19
N GLY A 177 -4.05 -4.61 -6.06
CA GLY A 177 -4.63 -5.93 -6.24
C GLY A 177 -4.30 -6.51 -7.61
N THR A 178 -4.81 -7.72 -7.87
CA THR A 178 -4.83 -8.37 -9.18
C THR A 178 -6.22 -8.88 -9.48
N GLU A 179 -6.62 -8.85 -10.75
CA GLU A 179 -7.91 -9.35 -11.17
C GLU A 179 -7.84 -10.12 -12.49
N THR A 180 -8.36 -11.32 -12.46
CA THR A 180 -8.75 -12.08 -13.66
C THR A 180 -10.25 -11.90 -13.87
N ASP A 181 -11.05 -12.15 -12.81
CA ASP A 181 -12.51 -12.04 -12.81
C ASP A 181 -13.00 -11.60 -11.42
N GLY A 182 -13.37 -10.33 -11.28
CA GLY A 182 -13.93 -9.76 -10.06
C GLY A 182 -12.96 -9.51 -8.90
N SER A 183 -11.70 -9.94 -8.98
CA SER A 183 -10.77 -9.96 -7.84
C SER A 183 -10.26 -8.60 -7.34
N ILE A 184 -10.55 -7.49 -8.02
CA ILE A 184 -10.38 -6.10 -7.55
C ILE A 184 -11.75 -5.50 -7.30
N THR A 185 -12.65 -5.64 -8.27
CA THR A 185 -13.93 -4.95 -8.26
C THR A 185 -14.86 -5.47 -7.17
N CYS A 186 -14.87 -6.78 -6.88
CA CYS A 186 -15.68 -7.35 -5.79
C CYS A 186 -15.19 -6.90 -4.40
N PRO A 187 -13.92 -7.10 -3.99
CA PRO A 187 -13.47 -6.62 -2.68
C PRO A 187 -13.57 -5.10 -2.55
N ALA A 188 -13.37 -4.32 -3.60
CA ALA A 188 -13.56 -2.87 -3.54
C ALA A 188 -15.03 -2.52 -3.26
N SER A 189 -15.97 -3.13 -3.97
CA SER A 189 -17.41 -2.90 -3.79
C SER A 189 -17.89 -3.28 -2.39
N ILE A 190 -17.52 -4.48 -1.92
CA ILE A 190 -17.96 -5.02 -0.62
C ILE A 190 -17.37 -4.24 0.57
N ASN A 191 -16.16 -3.71 0.43
CA ASN A 191 -15.52 -2.90 1.48
C ASN A 191 -15.73 -1.38 1.30
N GLY A 192 -16.54 -0.95 0.33
CA GLY A 192 -16.93 0.46 0.17
C GLY A 192 -15.79 1.38 -0.28
N VAL A 193 -14.84 0.86 -1.06
CA VAL A 193 -13.72 1.63 -1.61
C VAL A 193 -13.76 1.69 -3.13
N VAL A 194 -13.01 2.62 -3.73
CA VAL A 194 -12.89 2.71 -5.18
C VAL A 194 -11.97 1.60 -5.68
N GLY A 195 -12.48 0.71 -6.53
CA GLY A 195 -11.70 -0.29 -7.25
C GLY A 195 -11.52 0.12 -8.71
N PHE A 196 -10.27 0.16 -9.17
CA PHE A 196 -9.94 0.50 -10.55
C PHE A 196 -9.13 -0.64 -11.20
N LYS A 197 -9.69 -1.23 -12.24
CA LYS A 197 -9.02 -2.19 -13.10
C LYS A 197 -8.76 -1.55 -14.47
N PRO A 198 -7.49 -1.24 -14.78
CA PRO A 198 -7.16 -0.61 -16.08
C PRO A 198 -7.38 -1.59 -17.24
N THR A 199 -7.42 -1.05 -18.45
CA THR A 199 -7.45 -1.83 -19.68
C THR A 199 -6.30 -2.83 -19.73
N VAL A 200 -6.60 -4.07 -20.11
CA VAL A 200 -5.59 -5.12 -20.25
C VAL A 200 -4.49 -4.66 -21.22
N GLY A 201 -3.24 -4.82 -20.81
CA GLY A 201 -2.06 -4.40 -21.56
C GLY A 201 -1.45 -3.05 -21.12
N LEU A 202 -2.17 -2.21 -20.36
CA LEU A 202 -1.61 -0.94 -19.84
C LEU A 202 -0.63 -1.15 -18.69
N ILE A 203 -0.84 -2.19 -17.88
CA ILE A 203 0.03 -2.51 -16.73
C ILE A 203 0.79 -3.80 -17.02
N SER A 204 2.09 -3.77 -16.78
CA SER A 204 2.96 -4.94 -16.89
C SER A 204 2.59 -6.01 -15.87
N ARG A 205 2.56 -7.29 -16.29
CA ARG A 205 2.16 -8.43 -15.44
C ARG A 205 3.27 -9.43 -15.07
N PRO A 206 4.50 -9.38 -15.59
CA PRO A 206 5.58 -10.27 -15.13
C PRO A 206 5.76 -10.20 -13.62
N HIS A 207 6.18 -11.32 -13.04
CA HIS A 207 6.41 -11.48 -11.59
C HIS A 207 5.12 -11.28 -10.73
N VAL A 208 4.00 -11.67 -11.31
CA VAL A 208 2.72 -11.88 -10.61
C VAL A 208 2.44 -13.38 -10.64
N VAL A 209 2.28 -13.99 -9.47
CA VAL A 209 1.98 -15.42 -9.30
C VAL A 209 0.52 -15.69 -9.65
#